data_234bcdd6a0e02d19a638f9903ca8963c
#
_entry.id   234bcdd6a0e02d19a638f9903ca8963c
#
_cell.length_a   1.000
_cell.length_b   1.000
_cell.length_c   1.000
_cell.angle_alpha   90.00
_cell.angle_beta   90.00
_cell.angle_gamma   90.00
#
_symmetry.space_group_name_H-M   'P 1'
#
loop_
_entity.id
_entity.type
_entity.pdbx_description
1 polymer ?
#
loop_
_entity_poly.entity_id
_entity_poly.type
_entity_poly.pdbx_seq_one_letter_code
_entity_poly.pdbx_strand_id
1 'polypeptide(L)'
;CITRLRIVPVNRDAVDMEKLSKVSGILKVVESSGQIQCVIGTTVPEVYEEFLAVSGVAAGGTVEAEPATDDVPEKKPNIITRGLNTLASCVTPGLYAIVAGGMIKGVVSLLTAIGLVSSKSDIITVLNAVGDAPFYFMPFIIGYAAAKRFKVKEIFGIMTAGILMYSTFLSPKEGITGYAFGPINIPAYNYKGSIFPVILSVWIFSIIFHLIDKHMPK
;
A
#
# COMPACT_ATOMS: atom_id res chain seq x y z
N CYS A 1 -10.41 11.03 2.85
CA CYS A 1 -9.79 12.34 3.14
C CYS A 1 -10.54 13.01 4.27
N ILE A 2 -9.86 13.51 5.28
CA ILE A 2 -10.46 14.09 6.50
C ILE A 2 -11.20 15.41 6.20
N THR A 3 -10.99 16.02 5.03
CA THR A 3 -11.49 17.36 4.70
C THR A 3 -12.36 17.44 3.46
N ARG A 4 -12.60 16.31 2.76
CA ARG A 4 -13.35 16.30 1.49
C ARG A 4 -14.39 15.20 1.44
N LEU A 5 -15.63 15.56 1.12
CA LEU A 5 -16.70 14.63 0.76
C LEU A 5 -16.58 14.32 -0.74
N ARG A 6 -16.51 13.04 -1.11
CA ARG A 6 -16.43 12.60 -2.51
C ARG A 6 -17.73 11.92 -2.90
N ILE A 7 -18.33 12.39 -3.97
CA ILE A 7 -19.61 11.91 -4.48
C ILE A 7 -19.40 11.45 -5.93
N VAL A 8 -19.82 10.24 -6.24
CA VAL A 8 -19.89 9.75 -7.62
C VAL A 8 -21.34 9.76 -8.05
N PRO A 9 -21.78 10.75 -8.83
CA PRO A 9 -23.17 10.83 -9.26
C PRO A 9 -23.46 9.73 -10.31
N VAL A 10 -24.64 9.13 -10.21
CA VAL A 10 -25.13 8.17 -11.21
C VAL A 10 -25.40 8.88 -12.55
N ASN A 11 -25.91 10.10 -12.50
CA ASN A 11 -26.10 10.96 -13.65
C ASN A 11 -25.39 12.28 -13.42
N ARG A 12 -24.30 12.51 -14.16
CA ARG A 12 -23.47 13.70 -14.01
C ARG A 12 -24.21 14.97 -14.42
N ASP A 13 -25.02 14.92 -15.47
CA ASP A 13 -25.73 16.08 -16.04
C ASP A 13 -26.85 16.60 -15.12
N ALA A 14 -27.28 15.77 -14.17
CA ALA A 14 -28.28 16.17 -13.17
C ALA A 14 -27.67 17.00 -12.01
N VAL A 15 -26.33 17.10 -11.91
CA VAL A 15 -25.67 17.84 -10.82
C VAL A 15 -25.34 19.25 -11.27
N ASP A 16 -25.99 20.22 -10.60
CA ASP A 16 -25.73 21.65 -10.78
C ASP A 16 -24.56 22.10 -9.91
N MET A 17 -23.36 22.18 -10.53
CA MET A 17 -22.13 22.56 -9.85
C MET A 17 -22.17 23.96 -9.26
N GLU A 18 -22.92 24.87 -9.90
CA GLU A 18 -23.02 26.25 -9.44
C GLU A 18 -23.86 26.35 -8.16
N LYS A 19 -24.96 25.63 -8.10
CA LYS A 19 -25.78 25.52 -6.87
C LYS A 19 -25.00 24.79 -5.77
N LEU A 20 -24.31 23.73 -6.11
CA LEU A 20 -23.52 22.97 -5.12
C LEU A 20 -22.40 23.83 -4.51
N SER A 21 -21.76 24.68 -5.28
CA SER A 21 -20.72 25.59 -4.77
C SER A 21 -21.23 26.69 -3.85
N LYS A 22 -22.54 27.00 -3.91
CA LYS A 22 -23.18 28.01 -3.09
C LYS A 22 -23.76 27.46 -1.78
N VAL A 23 -23.69 26.13 -1.56
CA VAL A 23 -24.17 25.52 -0.33
C VAL A 23 -23.30 25.94 0.85
N SER A 24 -23.98 26.43 1.91
CA SER A 24 -23.30 26.85 3.14
C SER A 24 -22.51 25.68 3.73
N GLY A 25 -21.25 25.91 4.09
CA GLY A 25 -20.35 24.89 4.61
C GLY A 25 -19.44 24.24 3.57
N ILE A 26 -19.67 24.43 2.28
CA ILE A 26 -18.77 23.98 1.23
C ILE A 26 -17.79 25.12 0.88
N LEU A 27 -16.50 24.87 1.12
CA LEU A 27 -15.44 25.84 0.85
C LEU A 27 -15.06 25.88 -0.64
N LYS A 28 -15.08 24.74 -1.30
CA LYS A 28 -14.74 24.58 -2.72
C LYS A 28 -15.33 23.28 -3.27
N VAL A 29 -15.81 23.33 -4.50
CA VAL A 29 -16.21 22.14 -5.26
C VAL A 29 -15.21 21.92 -6.39
N VAL A 30 -14.70 20.72 -6.52
CA VAL A 30 -13.76 20.32 -7.58
C VAL A 30 -14.31 19.07 -8.25
N GLU A 31 -14.31 19.03 -9.55
CA GLU A 31 -14.60 17.83 -10.32
C GLU A 31 -13.29 17.20 -10.80
N SER A 32 -13.10 15.94 -10.49
CA SER A 32 -11.91 15.17 -10.91
C SER A 32 -12.29 13.72 -11.13
N SER A 33 -11.88 13.15 -12.26
CA SER A 33 -12.06 11.72 -12.60
C SER A 33 -13.51 11.22 -12.48
N GLY A 34 -14.50 12.04 -12.89
CA GLY A 34 -15.92 11.68 -12.78
C GLY A 34 -16.49 11.73 -11.36
N GLN A 35 -15.73 12.23 -10.40
CA GLN A 35 -16.14 12.44 -9.01
C GLN A 35 -16.27 13.93 -8.71
N ILE A 36 -17.27 14.27 -7.92
CA ILE A 36 -17.43 15.60 -7.36
C ILE A 36 -16.84 15.59 -5.96
N GLN A 37 -15.88 16.46 -5.72
CA GLN A 37 -15.22 16.61 -4.42
C GLN A 37 -15.64 17.93 -3.78
N CYS A 38 -16.39 17.84 -2.69
CA CYS A 38 -16.77 18.99 -1.89
C CYS A 38 -15.77 19.15 -0.74
N VAL A 39 -15.01 20.22 -0.75
CA VAL A 39 -14.11 20.58 0.36
C VAL A 39 -14.96 21.23 1.46
N ILE A 40 -15.08 20.56 2.61
CA ILE A 40 -15.95 21.00 3.72
C ILE A 40 -15.09 21.35 4.95
N GLY A 41 -13.91 20.73 5.10
CA GLY A 41 -13.06 20.89 6.28
C GLY A 41 -13.21 19.73 7.26
N THR A 42 -13.02 19.98 8.54
CA THR A 42 -12.98 18.94 9.59
C THR A 42 -14.34 18.32 9.93
N THR A 43 -15.45 18.93 9.50
CA THR A 43 -16.83 18.46 9.73
C THR A 43 -17.32 17.43 8.69
N VAL A 44 -16.45 16.96 7.82
CA VAL A 44 -16.79 15.93 6.80
C VAL A 44 -17.47 14.69 7.39
N PRO A 45 -17.03 14.11 8.55
CA PRO A 45 -17.70 12.94 9.10
C PRO A 45 -19.17 13.15 9.41
N GLU A 46 -19.51 14.27 10.02
CA GLU A 46 -20.88 14.64 10.39
C GLU A 46 -21.75 14.84 9.13
N VAL A 47 -21.24 15.61 8.16
CA VAL A 47 -21.93 15.84 6.88
C VAL A 47 -22.09 14.53 6.09
N TYR A 48 -21.14 13.60 6.20
CA TYR A 48 -21.21 12.31 5.53
C TYR A 48 -22.34 11.44 6.09
N GLU A 49 -22.47 11.38 7.42
CA GLU A 49 -23.57 10.64 8.07
C GLU A 49 -24.93 11.21 7.71
N GLU A 50 -25.09 12.54 7.75
CA GLU A 50 -26.33 13.21 7.32
C GLU A 50 -26.63 12.99 5.83
N PHE A 51 -25.60 13.05 4.98
CA PHE A 51 -25.76 12.80 3.56
C PHE A 51 -26.25 11.36 3.30
N LEU A 52 -25.73 10.36 3.98
CA LEU A 52 -26.20 8.98 3.88
C LEU A 52 -27.66 8.85 4.36
N ALA A 53 -28.01 9.50 5.45
CA ALA A 53 -29.36 9.46 6.00
C ALA A 53 -30.40 10.05 5.03
N VAL A 54 -30.05 11.12 4.33
CA VAL A 54 -30.95 11.82 3.38
C VAL A 54 -30.96 11.15 2.01
N SER A 55 -29.80 10.68 1.53
CA SER A 55 -29.67 10.11 0.18
C SER A 55 -30.17 8.66 0.08
N GLY A 56 -30.30 7.95 1.20
CA GLY A 56 -30.68 6.52 1.21
C GLY A 56 -29.63 5.60 0.58
N VAL A 57 -28.45 6.12 0.27
CA VAL A 57 -27.33 5.35 -0.28
C VAL A 57 -26.68 4.56 0.85
N ALA A 58 -26.57 3.25 0.71
CA ALA A 58 -25.79 2.45 1.64
C ALA A 58 -24.36 2.99 1.71
N ALA A 59 -23.78 3.07 2.92
CA ALA A 59 -22.41 3.50 3.11
C ALA A 59 -21.51 2.75 2.17
N GLY A 60 -21.10 3.38 1.08
CA GLY A 60 -20.11 2.84 0.16
C GLY A 60 -18.82 2.71 0.95
N GLY A 61 -18.23 1.51 0.91
CA GLY A 61 -17.00 1.22 1.62
C GLY A 61 -15.98 2.33 1.40
N THR A 62 -15.19 2.60 2.42
CA THR A 62 -14.06 3.50 2.37
C THR A 62 -13.29 3.29 1.07
N VAL A 63 -13.42 4.24 0.14
CA VAL A 63 -12.51 4.32 -0.98
C VAL A 63 -11.14 4.55 -0.35
N GLU A 64 -10.29 3.51 -0.37
CA GLU A 64 -8.91 3.62 0.09
C GLU A 64 -8.33 4.90 -0.52
N ALA A 65 -7.81 5.75 0.34
CA ALA A 65 -7.24 7.02 -0.07
C ALA A 65 -6.07 6.75 -1.02
N GLU A 66 -6.32 6.87 -2.32
CA GLU A 66 -5.22 7.05 -3.25
C GLU A 66 -4.50 8.34 -2.85
N PRO A 67 -3.17 8.32 -2.73
CA PRO A 67 -2.40 9.51 -2.43
C PRO A 67 -2.73 10.57 -3.49
N ALA A 68 -3.04 11.77 -3.04
CA ALA A 68 -3.33 12.91 -3.87
C ALA A 68 -2.11 13.18 -4.78
N THR A 69 -2.23 12.79 -6.04
CA THR A 69 -1.37 13.33 -7.09
C THR A 69 -2.11 14.53 -7.67
N ASP A 70 -1.44 15.66 -7.60
CA ASP A 70 -1.89 16.93 -8.16
C ASP A 70 -2.30 16.80 -9.63
N ASP A 71 -3.29 17.61 -10.01
CA ASP A 71 -3.93 17.75 -11.31
C ASP A 71 -2.98 17.62 -12.50
N VAL A 72 -3.13 16.52 -13.23
CA VAL A 72 -2.69 16.43 -14.62
C VAL A 72 -3.86 15.84 -15.43
N PRO A 73 -4.26 16.46 -16.58
CA PRO A 73 -5.36 15.97 -17.40
C PRO A 73 -5.08 14.54 -17.89
N GLU A 74 -6.06 13.64 -17.74
CA GLU A 74 -5.97 12.23 -18.10
C GLU A 74 -5.68 12.00 -19.59
N LYS A 75 -4.41 11.98 -19.95
CA LYS A 75 -3.92 11.09 -21.02
C LYS A 75 -3.98 9.67 -20.49
N LYS A 76 -4.50 8.71 -21.29
CA LYS A 76 -4.49 7.27 -20.95
C LYS A 76 -3.15 6.94 -20.28
N PRO A 77 -3.16 6.40 -19.05
CA PRO A 77 -1.92 6.27 -18.28
C PRO A 77 -0.92 5.42 -19.05
N ASN A 78 0.26 5.97 -19.30
CA ASN A 78 1.37 5.28 -19.93
C ASN A 78 1.66 3.98 -19.16
N ILE A 79 2.23 2.98 -19.85
CA ILE A 79 2.62 1.69 -19.23
C ILE A 79 3.47 1.94 -17.98
N ILE A 80 4.34 2.95 -18.00
CA ILE A 80 5.18 3.36 -16.86
C ILE A 80 4.32 3.84 -15.69
N THR A 81 3.34 4.71 -15.93
CA THR A 81 2.43 5.23 -14.89
C THR A 81 1.59 4.10 -14.27
N ARG A 82 1.13 3.14 -15.08
CA ARG A 82 0.43 1.96 -14.58
C ARG A 82 1.33 1.08 -13.71
N GLY A 83 2.61 0.92 -14.10
CA GLY A 83 3.61 0.21 -13.30
C GLY A 83 3.85 0.90 -11.95
N LEU A 84 4.06 2.22 -11.96
CA LEU A 84 4.27 3.01 -10.74
C LEU A 84 3.05 2.97 -9.80
N ASN A 85 1.84 3.08 -10.33
CA ASN A 85 0.61 2.96 -9.54
C ASN A 85 0.46 1.56 -8.93
N THR A 86 0.85 0.51 -9.65
CA THR A 86 0.86 -0.86 -9.12
C THR A 86 1.87 -0.99 -7.98
N LEU A 87 3.09 -0.46 -8.14
CA LEU A 87 4.10 -0.45 -7.08
C LEU A 87 3.61 0.33 -5.85
N ALA A 88 3.07 1.52 -6.05
CA ALA A 88 2.52 2.33 -4.96
C ALA A 88 1.42 1.58 -4.20
N SER A 89 0.47 0.96 -4.89
CA SER A 89 -0.61 0.20 -4.25
C SER A 89 -0.13 -1.02 -3.46
N CYS A 90 1.00 -1.62 -3.83
CA CYS A 90 1.59 -2.73 -3.08
C CYS A 90 2.33 -2.26 -1.83
N VAL A 91 2.88 -1.03 -1.83
CA VAL A 91 3.66 -0.49 -0.70
C VAL A 91 2.79 0.22 0.33
N THR A 92 1.71 0.88 -0.12
CA THR A 92 0.83 1.70 0.75
C THR A 92 0.36 0.98 2.02
N PRO A 93 -0.07 -0.29 2.02
CA PRO A 93 -0.51 -0.96 3.25
C PRO A 93 0.61 -1.10 4.29
N GLY A 94 1.87 -1.18 3.85
CA GLY A 94 3.04 -1.27 4.73
C GLY A 94 3.47 0.06 5.36
N LEU A 95 3.05 1.20 4.81
CA LEU A 95 3.52 2.52 5.26
C LEU A 95 3.22 2.78 6.73
N TYR A 96 2.04 2.41 7.22
CA TYR A 96 1.67 2.61 8.61
C TYR A 96 2.58 1.83 9.58
N ALA A 97 2.92 0.60 9.22
CA ALA A 97 3.84 -0.21 10.02
C ALA A 97 5.27 0.38 10.02
N ILE A 98 5.73 0.86 8.86
CA ILE A 98 7.04 1.51 8.71
C ILE A 98 7.12 2.78 9.55
N VAL A 99 6.08 3.63 9.49
CA VAL A 99 6.00 4.86 10.28
C VAL A 99 6.04 4.54 11.77
N ALA A 100 5.24 3.57 12.23
CA ALA A 100 5.23 3.14 13.63
C ALA A 100 6.62 2.64 14.08
N GLY A 101 7.27 1.78 13.29
CA GLY A 101 8.64 1.31 13.56
C GLY A 101 9.65 2.44 13.61
N GLY A 102 9.57 3.38 12.66
CA GLY A 102 10.42 4.56 12.62
C GLY A 102 10.24 5.47 13.82
N MET A 103 9.00 5.66 14.31
CA MET A 103 8.73 6.43 15.54
C MET A 103 9.35 5.76 16.77
N ILE A 104 9.23 4.43 16.92
CA ILE A 104 9.87 3.70 18.02
C ILE A 104 11.39 3.90 17.96
N LYS A 105 12.01 3.75 16.80
CA LYS A 105 13.46 3.96 16.64
C LYS A 105 13.87 5.41 16.92
N GLY A 106 13.06 6.39 16.53
CA GLY A 106 13.27 7.80 16.87
C GLY A 106 13.29 8.05 18.37
N VAL A 107 12.32 7.47 19.10
CA VAL A 107 12.27 7.57 20.58
C VAL A 107 13.48 6.88 21.21
N VAL A 108 13.84 5.67 20.76
CA VAL A 108 15.02 4.94 21.23
C VAL A 108 16.30 5.75 21.00
N SER A 109 16.46 6.33 19.81
CA SER A 109 17.60 7.17 19.47
C SER A 109 17.70 8.42 20.38
N LEU A 110 16.56 9.06 20.65
CA LEU A 110 16.50 10.22 21.55
C LEU A 110 16.90 9.84 22.98
N LEU A 111 16.32 8.78 23.55
CA LEU A 111 16.59 8.32 24.91
C LEU A 111 18.07 7.95 25.13
N THR A 112 18.68 7.35 24.11
CA THR A 112 20.12 7.01 24.17
C THR A 112 21.00 8.25 23.99
N ALA A 113 20.62 9.20 23.12
CA ALA A 113 21.39 10.42 22.87
C ALA A 113 21.46 11.34 24.11
N ILE A 114 20.36 11.45 24.87
CA ILE A 114 20.33 12.26 26.12
C ILE A 114 20.90 11.51 27.31
N GLY A 115 21.38 10.28 27.14
CA GLY A 115 22.02 9.49 28.20
C GLY A 115 21.08 8.93 29.26
N LEU A 116 19.76 9.01 29.08
CA LEU A 116 18.76 8.48 30.00
C LEU A 116 18.81 6.95 30.11
N VAL A 117 19.15 6.26 29.02
CA VAL A 117 19.25 4.81 28.97
C VAL A 117 20.50 4.41 28.20
N SER A 118 21.22 3.42 28.71
CA SER A 118 22.39 2.87 28.00
C SER A 118 21.97 2.17 26.74
N SER A 119 22.70 2.42 25.64
CA SER A 119 22.50 1.73 24.36
C SER A 119 22.66 0.21 24.42
N LYS A 120 23.29 -0.29 25.49
CA LYS A 120 23.51 -1.73 25.75
C LYS A 120 22.44 -2.35 26.66
N SER A 121 21.43 -1.61 27.08
CA SER A 121 20.39 -2.15 27.97
C SER A 121 19.45 -3.09 27.18
N ASP A 122 18.94 -4.10 27.86
CA ASP A 122 18.03 -5.09 27.28
C ASP A 122 16.75 -4.43 26.74
N ILE A 123 16.25 -3.39 27.43
CA ILE A 123 15.07 -2.62 27.01
C ILE A 123 15.32 -1.97 25.64
N ILE A 124 16.48 -1.33 25.45
CA ILE A 124 16.84 -0.70 24.18
C ILE A 124 17.00 -1.76 23.08
N THR A 125 17.56 -2.92 23.41
CA THR A 125 17.69 -4.03 22.47
C THR A 125 16.33 -4.53 21.99
N VAL A 126 15.37 -4.72 22.91
CA VAL A 126 14.01 -5.14 22.58
C VAL A 126 13.27 -4.07 21.78
N LEU A 127 13.33 -2.80 22.19
CA LEU A 127 12.69 -1.70 21.45
C LEU A 127 13.25 -1.53 20.04
N ASN A 128 14.57 -1.70 19.86
CA ASN A 128 15.16 -1.70 18.53
C ASN A 128 14.63 -2.86 17.69
N ALA A 129 14.52 -4.06 18.25
CA ALA A 129 13.95 -5.21 17.52
C ALA A 129 12.49 -4.96 17.11
N VAL A 130 11.68 -4.37 18.00
CA VAL A 130 10.29 -3.98 17.67
C VAL A 130 10.25 -2.92 16.56
N GLY A 131 11.13 -1.91 16.64
CA GLY A 131 11.22 -0.87 15.61
C GLY A 131 11.74 -1.39 14.26
N ASP A 132 12.59 -2.42 14.26
CA ASP A 132 13.12 -3.03 13.05
C ASP A 132 12.18 -4.07 12.40
N ALA A 133 11.26 -4.64 13.18
CA ALA A 133 10.36 -5.70 12.71
C ALA A 133 9.56 -5.31 11.44
N PRO A 134 8.95 -4.10 11.32
CA PRO A 134 8.25 -3.72 10.11
C PRO A 134 9.12 -3.72 8.85
N PHE A 135 10.37 -3.32 8.98
CA PHE A 135 11.33 -3.30 7.87
C PHE A 135 11.78 -4.71 7.52
N TYR A 136 12.00 -5.55 8.53
CA TYR A 136 12.40 -6.95 8.34
C TYR A 136 11.31 -7.77 7.64
N PHE A 137 10.06 -7.60 8.07
CA PHE A 137 8.91 -8.33 7.53
C PHE A 137 8.22 -7.63 6.35
N MET A 138 8.78 -6.52 5.86
CA MET A 138 8.25 -5.80 4.71
C MET A 138 7.96 -6.69 3.48
N PRO A 139 8.80 -7.67 3.11
CA PRO A 139 8.53 -8.57 2.00
C PRO A 139 7.18 -9.29 2.12
N PHE A 140 6.78 -9.68 3.33
CA PHE A 140 5.50 -10.36 3.56
C PHE A 140 4.30 -9.44 3.37
N ILE A 141 4.40 -8.20 3.87
CA ILE A 141 3.36 -7.18 3.71
C ILE A 141 3.16 -6.86 2.23
N ILE A 142 4.26 -6.67 1.50
CA ILE A 142 4.24 -6.39 0.07
C ILE A 142 3.75 -7.60 -0.72
N GLY A 143 4.17 -8.81 -0.37
CA GLY A 143 3.71 -10.05 -0.99
C GLY A 143 2.20 -10.22 -0.87
N TYR A 144 1.65 -9.97 0.30
CA TYR A 144 0.21 -9.95 0.56
C TYR A 144 -0.51 -8.93 -0.35
N ALA A 145 -0.05 -7.68 -0.34
CA ALA A 145 -0.65 -6.60 -1.13
C ALA A 145 -0.54 -6.84 -2.65
N ALA A 146 0.60 -7.35 -3.11
CA ALA A 146 0.83 -7.71 -4.50
C ALA A 146 -0.11 -8.84 -4.96
N ALA A 147 -0.28 -9.90 -4.15
CA ALA A 147 -1.20 -10.99 -4.46
C ALA A 147 -2.64 -10.48 -4.59
N LYS A 148 -3.10 -9.64 -3.67
CA LYS A 148 -4.40 -8.98 -3.74
C LYS A 148 -4.52 -8.12 -5.01
N ARG A 149 -3.50 -7.37 -5.37
CA ARG A 149 -3.46 -6.53 -6.57
C ARG A 149 -3.52 -7.35 -7.86
N PHE A 150 -2.84 -8.50 -7.89
CA PHE A 150 -2.82 -9.41 -9.05
C PHE A 150 -3.94 -10.45 -9.03
N LYS A 151 -4.90 -10.34 -8.10
CA LYS A 151 -6.10 -11.18 -8.00
C LYS A 151 -5.78 -12.67 -7.84
N VAL A 152 -4.77 -12.98 -7.06
CA VAL A 152 -4.47 -14.33 -6.57
C VAL A 152 -4.69 -14.37 -5.05
N LYS A 153 -4.85 -15.58 -4.50
CA LYS A 153 -5.04 -15.74 -3.05
C LYS A 153 -3.83 -15.18 -2.30
N GLU A 154 -4.07 -14.34 -1.32
CA GLU A 154 -3.06 -13.58 -0.59
C GLU A 154 -2.00 -14.47 0.07
N ILE A 155 -2.38 -15.69 0.46
CA ILE A 155 -1.47 -16.67 1.05
C ILE A 155 -0.28 -17.01 0.11
N PHE A 156 -0.50 -17.00 -1.20
CA PHE A 156 0.58 -17.25 -2.15
C PHE A 156 1.60 -16.12 -2.19
N GLY A 157 1.14 -14.87 -2.02
CA GLY A 157 2.05 -13.73 -1.90
C GLY A 157 2.92 -13.81 -0.64
N ILE A 158 2.32 -14.20 0.48
CA ILE A 158 3.03 -14.42 1.74
C ILE A 158 4.05 -15.56 1.57
N MET A 159 3.65 -16.68 0.97
CA MET A 159 4.55 -17.82 0.73
C MET A 159 5.70 -17.45 -0.21
N THR A 160 5.44 -16.67 -1.27
CA THR A 160 6.49 -16.18 -2.17
C THR A 160 7.51 -15.33 -1.43
N ALA A 161 7.04 -14.42 -0.56
CA ALA A 161 7.92 -13.64 0.30
C ALA A 161 8.72 -14.55 1.25
N GLY A 162 8.09 -15.59 1.82
CA GLY A 162 8.74 -16.58 2.67
C GLY A 162 9.87 -17.33 1.95
N ILE A 163 9.67 -17.70 0.68
CA ILE A 163 10.70 -18.34 -0.14
C ILE A 163 11.90 -17.40 -0.30
N LEU A 164 11.68 -16.14 -0.64
CA LEU A 164 12.76 -15.16 -0.79
C LEU A 164 13.45 -14.84 0.55
N MET A 165 12.75 -14.96 1.66
CA MET A 165 13.28 -14.77 3.01
C MET A 165 13.86 -16.05 3.62
N TYR A 166 13.88 -17.17 2.88
CA TYR A 166 14.44 -18.42 3.38
C TYR A 166 15.97 -18.33 3.50
N SER A 167 16.51 -19.01 4.49
CA SER A 167 17.93 -18.90 4.86
C SER A 167 18.90 -19.19 3.71
N THR A 168 18.53 -20.07 2.78
CA THR A 168 19.32 -20.37 1.59
C THR A 168 19.60 -19.14 0.73
N PHE A 169 18.63 -18.21 0.63
CA PHE A 169 18.80 -16.97 -0.14
C PHE A 169 19.36 -15.82 0.70
N LEU A 170 18.98 -15.75 2.00
CA LEU A 170 19.42 -14.66 2.88
C LEU A 170 20.87 -14.77 3.33
N SER A 171 21.36 -15.98 3.48
CA SER A 171 22.71 -16.27 4.00
C SER A 171 23.31 -17.42 3.17
N PRO A 172 23.63 -17.15 1.89
CA PRO A 172 24.27 -18.16 1.06
C PRO A 172 25.60 -18.58 1.67
N LYS A 173 25.98 -19.85 1.48
CA LYS A 173 27.29 -20.34 1.90
C LYS A 173 28.40 -19.54 1.21
N GLU A 174 29.52 -19.37 1.87
CA GLU A 174 30.68 -18.69 1.30
C GLU A 174 31.03 -19.23 -0.10
N GLY A 175 31.21 -18.30 -1.04
CA GLY A 175 31.54 -18.63 -2.44
C GLY A 175 30.35 -18.88 -3.36
N ILE A 176 29.11 -18.92 -2.84
CA ILE A 176 27.90 -19.06 -3.67
C ILE A 176 27.38 -17.69 -4.06
N THR A 177 27.49 -17.33 -5.34
CA THR A 177 26.96 -16.08 -5.91
C THR A 177 25.58 -16.26 -6.51
N GLY A 178 25.13 -17.49 -6.72
CA GLY A 178 23.81 -17.80 -7.27
C GLY A 178 23.54 -19.29 -7.36
N TYR A 179 22.28 -19.63 -7.62
CA TYR A 179 21.81 -21.00 -7.79
C TYR A 179 21.36 -21.20 -9.24
N ALA A 180 21.96 -22.17 -9.93
CA ALA A 180 21.57 -22.49 -11.30
C ALA A 180 20.28 -23.33 -11.31
N PHE A 181 19.27 -22.87 -12.04
CA PHE A 181 18.04 -23.62 -12.31
C PHE A 181 17.88 -23.73 -13.83
N GLY A 182 18.50 -24.74 -14.42
CA GLY A 182 18.63 -24.90 -15.87
C GLY A 182 19.38 -23.70 -16.49
N PRO A 183 18.81 -23.00 -17.48
CA PRO A 183 19.43 -21.83 -18.11
C PRO A 183 19.34 -20.55 -17.27
N ILE A 184 18.57 -20.59 -16.16
CA ILE A 184 18.33 -19.42 -15.29
C ILE A 184 19.27 -19.49 -14.11
N ASN A 185 20.02 -18.42 -13.86
CA ASN A 185 20.79 -18.25 -12.64
C ASN A 185 20.06 -17.33 -11.69
N ILE A 186 19.67 -17.85 -10.52
CA ILE A 186 19.02 -17.08 -9.45
C ILE A 186 20.13 -16.54 -8.56
N PRO A 187 20.37 -15.22 -8.53
CA PRO A 187 21.43 -14.66 -7.70
C PRO A 187 21.12 -14.89 -6.22
N ALA A 188 22.11 -15.31 -5.47
CA ALA A 188 22.05 -15.39 -4.03
C ALA A 188 22.26 -13.98 -3.47
N TYR A 189 21.18 -13.35 -3.03
CA TYR A 189 21.18 -11.99 -2.54
C TYR A 189 20.34 -11.87 -1.27
N ASN A 190 20.72 -10.93 -0.40
CA ASN A 190 19.93 -10.66 0.79
C ASN A 190 18.66 -9.86 0.42
N TYR A 191 17.54 -10.56 0.35
CA TYR A 191 16.24 -9.97 -0.02
C TYR A 191 15.49 -9.30 1.15
N LYS A 192 16.11 -9.17 2.34
CA LYS A 192 15.53 -8.44 3.48
C LYS A 192 15.22 -7.00 3.08
N GLY A 193 13.99 -6.56 3.33
CA GLY A 193 13.56 -5.21 2.95
C GLY A 193 13.45 -4.95 1.45
N SER A 194 13.61 -5.97 0.59
CA SER A 194 13.50 -5.81 -0.86
C SER A 194 12.04 -5.79 -1.29
N ILE A 195 11.67 -4.77 -2.07
CA ILE A 195 10.31 -4.55 -2.57
C ILE A 195 10.15 -5.19 -3.96
N PHE A 196 11.04 -4.86 -4.90
CA PHE A 196 10.92 -5.24 -6.30
C PHE A 196 10.96 -6.76 -6.55
N PRO A 197 11.88 -7.52 -5.97
CA PRO A 197 11.92 -8.97 -6.18
C PRO A 197 10.64 -9.66 -5.74
N VAL A 198 10.04 -9.21 -4.64
CA VAL A 198 8.78 -9.78 -4.13
C VAL A 198 7.63 -9.51 -5.09
N ILE A 199 7.46 -8.25 -5.52
CA ILE A 199 6.37 -7.89 -6.45
C ILE A 199 6.53 -8.62 -7.77
N LEU A 200 7.75 -8.70 -8.32
CA LEU A 200 8.05 -9.39 -9.56
C LEU A 200 7.75 -10.90 -9.45
N SER A 201 8.18 -11.53 -8.35
CA SER A 201 7.94 -12.96 -8.11
C SER A 201 6.44 -13.27 -7.98
N VAL A 202 5.68 -12.45 -7.25
CA VAL A 202 4.24 -12.60 -7.11
C VAL A 202 3.53 -12.36 -8.45
N TRP A 203 4.01 -11.42 -9.26
CA TRP A 203 3.47 -11.17 -10.60
C TRP A 203 3.67 -12.37 -11.53
N ILE A 204 4.89 -12.94 -11.60
CA ILE A 204 5.18 -14.14 -12.37
C ILE A 204 4.31 -15.30 -11.89
N PHE A 205 4.23 -15.50 -10.58
CA PHE A 205 3.38 -16.53 -9.98
C PHE A 205 1.92 -16.35 -10.38
N SER A 206 1.42 -15.11 -10.40
CA SER A 206 0.03 -14.83 -10.78
C SER A 206 -0.27 -15.23 -12.22
N ILE A 207 0.67 -15.04 -13.14
CA ILE A 207 0.53 -15.47 -14.54
C ILE A 207 0.41 -16.99 -14.61
N ILE A 208 1.31 -17.70 -13.92
CA ILE A 208 1.31 -19.18 -13.88
C ILE A 208 -0.01 -19.69 -13.27
N PHE A 209 -0.43 -19.09 -12.15
CA PHE A 209 -1.67 -19.47 -11.48
C PHE A 209 -2.88 -19.30 -12.37
N HIS A 210 -3.02 -18.15 -13.06
CA HIS A 210 -4.15 -17.92 -13.98
C HIS A 210 -4.12 -18.85 -15.19
N LEU A 211 -2.95 -19.23 -15.69
CA LEU A 211 -2.82 -20.22 -16.75
C LEU A 211 -3.30 -21.61 -16.31
N ILE A 212 -2.93 -22.02 -15.09
CA ILE A 212 -3.34 -23.32 -14.53
C ILE A 212 -4.84 -23.31 -14.25
N ASP A 213 -5.36 -22.26 -13.59
CA ASP A 213 -6.79 -22.14 -13.25
C ASP A 213 -7.70 -22.18 -14.48
N LYS A 214 -7.23 -21.61 -15.59
CA LYS A 214 -7.93 -21.65 -16.89
C LYS A 214 -8.02 -23.05 -17.49
N HIS A 215 -7.08 -23.94 -17.18
CA HIS A 215 -7.00 -25.29 -17.75
C HIS A 215 -7.52 -26.37 -16.80
N MET A 216 -7.78 -26.04 -15.53
CA MET A 216 -8.38 -26.97 -14.58
C MET A 216 -9.90 -27.02 -14.79
N PRO A 217 -10.49 -28.22 -14.96
CA PRO A 217 -11.94 -28.37 -14.97
C PRO A 217 -12.47 -27.97 -13.59
N LYS A 218 -13.54 -27.15 -13.58
CA LYS A 218 -14.29 -26.77 -12.35
C LYS A 218 -15.13 -27.92 -11.89
#